data_9ca4cae2aed89ac17b717b8fcd4ac44f
#
_entry.id   9ca4cae2aed89ac17b717b8fcd4ac44f
#
_cell.length_a   1.000
_cell.length_b   1.000
_cell.length_c   1.000
_cell.angle_alpha   90.00
_cell.angle_beta   90.00
_cell.angle_gamma   90.00
#
_symmetry.space_group_name_H-M   'P 1'
#
loop_
_entity.id
_entity.type
_entity.pdbx_description
1 polymer ?
#
loop_
_entity_poly.entity_id
_entity_poly.type
_entity_poly.pdbx_seq_one_letter_code
_entity_poly.pdbx_strand_id
1 'polypeptide(L)'
;SKGEKIDYMKDAVAAYVVKLYEEGKIDGIISVGGLQNTVMAANAMQKLPIGFPKVMATTVASGTRKFDLVVGDKDITVMPAICDFTGLNIVTRQVISNACACCVGMVKCAGQVLTKGDKPVVAVTLMGVTNTGAVAAVEELEKMGLEVIGFHATGVGGATMEDMAANGLVDGILDLTLH
;
A
#
# COMPACT_ATOMS: atom_id res chain seq x y z
N SER A 1 15.61 -3.06 26.69
CA SER A 1 15.98 -4.27 25.92
C SER A 1 16.32 -3.92 24.47
N LYS A 2 16.92 -4.87 23.70
CA LYS A 2 17.17 -4.67 22.27
C LYS A 2 15.85 -4.48 21.50
N GLY A 3 14.79 -5.19 21.90
CA GLY A 3 13.47 -5.07 21.31
C GLY A 3 12.88 -3.67 21.47
N GLU A 4 12.89 -3.12 22.66
CA GLU A 4 12.38 -1.75 22.94
C GLU A 4 13.08 -0.67 22.10
N LYS A 5 14.41 -0.83 21.86
CA LYS A 5 15.15 0.10 21.00
C LYS A 5 14.73 0.00 19.55
N ILE A 6 14.42 -1.20 19.07
CA ILE A 6 13.92 -1.42 17.69
C ILE A 6 12.51 -0.82 17.55
N ASP A 7 11.63 -1.04 18.51
CA ASP A 7 10.28 -0.48 18.49
C ASP A 7 10.31 1.04 18.53
N TYR A 8 11.13 1.63 19.41
CA TYR A 8 11.32 3.08 19.46
C TYR A 8 11.81 3.64 18.12
N MET A 9 12.82 3.01 17.51
CA MET A 9 13.35 3.46 16.22
C MET A 9 12.35 3.28 15.09
N LYS A 10 11.56 2.22 15.10
CA LYS A 10 10.49 1.98 14.14
C LYS A 10 9.48 3.14 14.13
N ASP A 11 9.04 3.57 15.30
CA ASP A 11 8.08 4.66 15.44
C ASP A 11 8.70 6.03 15.11
N ALA A 12 9.95 6.26 15.52
CA ALA A 12 10.69 7.48 15.19
C ALA A 12 10.91 7.64 13.68
N VAL A 13 11.28 6.56 12.99
CA VAL A 13 11.44 6.55 11.53
C VAL A 13 10.10 6.82 10.84
N ALA A 14 9.02 6.17 11.29
CA ALA A 14 7.70 6.39 10.72
C ALA A 14 7.25 7.84 10.88
N ALA A 15 7.39 8.41 12.08
CA ALA A 15 7.03 9.81 12.34
C ALA A 15 7.86 10.79 11.48
N TYR A 16 9.16 10.50 11.30
CA TYR A 16 10.02 11.35 10.47
C TYR A 16 9.67 11.26 8.98
N VAL A 17 9.35 10.07 8.48
CA VAL A 17 8.93 9.86 7.08
C VAL A 17 7.60 10.57 6.80
N VAL A 18 6.61 10.46 7.71
CA VAL A 18 5.34 11.18 7.59
C VAL A 18 5.58 12.70 7.55
N LYS A 19 6.43 13.23 8.43
CA LYS A 19 6.80 14.64 8.41
C LYS A 19 7.42 15.07 7.08
N LEU A 20 8.33 14.28 6.51
CA LEU A 20 8.94 14.59 5.20
C LEU A 20 7.89 14.60 4.08
N TYR A 21 6.93 13.70 4.13
CA TYR A 21 5.80 13.66 3.20
C TYR A 21 4.93 14.91 3.34
N GLU A 22 4.49 15.26 4.56
CA GLU A 22 3.65 16.44 4.83
C GLU A 22 4.33 17.76 4.44
N GLU A 23 5.65 17.82 4.57
CA GLU A 23 6.46 18.98 4.15
C GLU A 23 6.76 19.00 2.64
N GLY A 24 6.28 18.01 1.87
CA GLY A 24 6.52 17.90 0.43
C GLY A 24 8.00 17.71 0.05
N LYS A 25 8.78 17.09 0.94
CA LYS A 25 10.23 16.88 0.74
C LYS A 25 10.57 15.55 0.08
N ILE A 26 9.61 14.65 -0.02
CA ILE A 26 9.74 13.34 -0.68
C ILE A 26 8.56 13.09 -1.60
N ASP A 27 8.82 12.51 -2.76
CA ASP A 27 7.82 12.12 -3.76
C ASP A 27 7.64 10.60 -3.83
N GLY A 28 8.46 9.85 -3.13
CA GLY A 28 8.40 8.39 -3.05
C GLY A 28 9.37 7.88 -2.00
N ILE A 29 9.21 6.63 -1.60
CA ILE A 29 10.06 5.96 -0.62
C ILE A 29 10.53 4.61 -1.13
N ILE A 30 11.81 4.33 -0.91
CA ILE A 30 12.42 3.04 -1.20
C ILE A 30 13.10 2.48 0.04
N SER A 31 13.00 1.18 0.25
CA SER A 31 13.74 0.47 1.28
C SER A 31 14.44 -0.75 0.68
N VAL A 32 15.65 -1.03 1.17
CA VAL A 32 16.46 -2.17 0.73
C VAL A 32 17.06 -2.87 1.95
N GLY A 33 16.81 -4.16 2.14
CA GLY A 33 17.43 -4.88 3.25
C GLY A 33 16.80 -6.21 3.65
N GLY A 34 17.19 -6.68 4.84
CA GLY A 34 16.71 -7.90 5.46
C GLY A 34 15.54 -7.66 6.44
N LEU A 35 15.24 -8.66 7.28
CA LEU A 35 14.05 -8.68 8.13
C LEU A 35 13.86 -7.43 9.00
N GLN A 36 14.86 -7.00 9.75
CA GLN A 36 14.72 -5.86 10.66
C GLN A 36 14.45 -4.56 9.91
N ASN A 37 15.17 -4.34 8.80
CA ASN A 37 14.95 -3.19 7.95
C ASN A 37 13.57 -3.24 7.29
N THR A 38 13.12 -4.42 6.86
CA THR A 38 11.80 -4.62 6.27
C THR A 38 10.69 -4.22 7.23
N VAL A 39 10.73 -4.69 8.48
CA VAL A 39 9.73 -4.35 9.50
C VAL A 39 9.71 -2.85 9.80
N MET A 40 10.89 -2.23 9.91
CA MET A 40 11.00 -0.79 10.16
C MET A 40 10.45 0.04 8.99
N ALA A 41 10.84 -0.31 7.77
CA ALA A 41 10.39 0.36 6.57
C ALA A 41 8.89 0.14 6.30
N ALA A 42 8.38 -1.07 6.53
CA ALA A 42 6.96 -1.38 6.41
C ALA A 42 6.10 -0.47 7.31
N ASN A 43 6.50 -0.32 8.60
CA ASN A 43 5.80 0.56 9.52
C ASN A 43 5.76 2.01 9.05
N ALA A 44 6.84 2.52 8.45
CA ALA A 44 6.86 3.86 7.88
C ALA A 44 6.01 3.97 6.61
N MET A 45 6.13 3.01 5.69
CA MET A 45 5.39 2.97 4.44
C MET A 45 3.87 2.84 4.64
N GLN A 46 3.44 2.09 5.67
CA GLN A 46 2.02 1.93 6.02
C GLN A 46 1.37 3.21 6.57
N LYS A 47 2.17 4.18 7.03
CA LYS A 47 1.66 5.49 7.46
C LYS A 47 1.49 6.49 6.32
N LEU A 48 2.00 6.17 5.14
CA LEU A 48 1.85 7.02 3.96
C LEU A 48 0.54 6.70 3.23
N PRO A 49 -0.06 7.68 2.54
CA PRO A 49 -1.33 7.48 1.87
C PRO A 49 -1.24 6.46 0.73
N ILE A 50 -2.40 5.87 0.40
CA ILE A 50 -2.56 5.05 -0.81
C ILE A 50 -2.25 5.90 -2.04
N GLY A 51 -1.54 5.34 -3.02
CA GLY A 51 -1.07 6.04 -4.22
C GLY A 51 0.30 6.71 -4.08
N PHE A 52 0.79 6.99 -2.87
CA PHE A 52 2.16 7.46 -2.70
C PHE A 52 3.16 6.35 -3.06
N PRO A 53 4.20 6.64 -3.90
CA PRO A 53 5.14 5.63 -4.36
C PRO A 53 5.92 4.96 -3.22
N LYS A 54 5.73 3.64 -3.04
CA LYS A 54 6.35 2.83 -1.97
C LYS A 54 6.95 1.56 -2.56
N VAL A 55 8.28 1.42 -2.50
CA VAL A 55 9.00 0.26 -3.03
C VAL A 55 9.92 -0.34 -1.97
N MET A 56 9.78 -1.64 -1.74
CA MET A 56 10.57 -2.39 -0.76
C MET A 56 11.28 -3.57 -1.41
N ALA A 57 12.61 -3.48 -1.57
CA ALA A 57 13.44 -4.62 -1.96
C ALA A 57 13.92 -5.36 -0.72
N THR A 58 13.50 -6.61 -0.55
CA THR A 58 13.71 -7.33 0.71
C THR A 58 14.06 -8.81 0.52
N THR A 59 14.94 -9.32 1.37
CA THR A 59 15.26 -10.75 1.45
C THR A 59 14.11 -11.56 2.08
N VAL A 60 13.14 -10.90 2.72
CA VAL A 60 11.95 -11.55 3.29
C VAL A 60 10.98 -12.00 2.20
N ALA A 61 10.96 -11.33 1.06
CA ALA A 61 10.14 -11.67 -0.10
C ALA A 61 10.69 -12.90 -0.82
N SER A 62 10.63 -14.08 -0.18
CA SER A 62 11.12 -15.33 -0.75
C SER A 62 10.29 -16.54 -0.32
N GLY A 63 10.18 -17.54 -1.20
CA GLY A 63 9.49 -18.80 -0.93
C GLY A 63 8.01 -18.63 -0.61
N THR A 64 7.54 -19.30 0.43
CA THR A 64 6.12 -19.35 0.85
C THR A 64 5.76 -18.33 1.94
N ARG A 65 6.60 -17.32 2.17
CA ARG A 65 6.35 -16.33 3.22
C ARG A 65 5.17 -15.43 2.88
N LYS A 66 4.36 -15.15 3.88
CA LYS A 66 3.22 -14.22 3.76
C LYS A 66 3.70 -12.79 3.90
N PHE A 67 3.11 -11.89 3.10
CA PHE A 67 3.44 -10.46 3.08
C PHE A 67 2.50 -9.59 3.90
N ASP A 68 1.47 -10.17 4.49
CA ASP A 68 0.45 -9.50 5.28
C ASP A 68 1.04 -8.57 6.36
N LEU A 69 2.08 -9.00 7.08
CA LEU A 69 2.77 -8.17 8.06
C LEU A 69 3.57 -7.00 7.47
N VAL A 70 3.91 -7.07 6.17
CA VAL A 70 4.73 -6.07 5.48
C VAL A 70 3.84 -5.07 4.75
N VAL A 71 2.88 -5.57 3.99
CA VAL A 71 2.02 -4.76 3.13
C VAL A 71 0.82 -4.20 3.91
N GLY A 72 0.21 -5.01 4.80
CA GLY A 72 -0.99 -4.62 5.52
C GLY A 72 -2.12 -4.32 4.53
N ASP A 73 -2.77 -3.19 4.72
CA ASP A 73 -3.83 -2.64 3.88
C ASP A 73 -3.33 -1.58 2.87
N LYS A 74 -2.01 -1.48 2.66
CA LYS A 74 -1.38 -0.46 1.80
C LYS A 74 -0.79 -1.04 0.51
N ASP A 75 -0.68 -0.19 -0.48
CA ASP A 75 -0.16 -0.47 -1.83
C ASP A 75 1.37 -0.47 -1.89
N ILE A 76 2.03 -1.27 -1.04
CA ILE A 76 3.48 -1.38 -1.03
C ILE A 76 3.95 -2.36 -2.11
N THR A 77 4.76 -1.89 -3.04
CA THR A 77 5.42 -2.75 -4.03
C THR A 77 6.58 -3.50 -3.38
N VAL A 78 6.48 -4.83 -3.31
CA VAL A 78 7.50 -5.69 -2.71
C VAL A 78 8.31 -6.40 -3.80
N MET A 79 9.62 -6.23 -3.75
CA MET A 79 10.57 -6.82 -4.71
C MET A 79 11.48 -7.84 -4.00
N PRO A 80 11.53 -9.10 -4.46
CA PRO A 80 12.47 -10.09 -3.92
C PRO A 80 13.92 -9.67 -4.15
N ALA A 81 14.74 -9.72 -3.10
CA ALA A 81 16.17 -9.39 -3.18
C ALA A 81 17.02 -10.49 -3.81
N ILE A 82 16.53 -11.72 -3.87
CA ILE A 82 17.19 -12.91 -4.43
C ILE A 82 18.37 -13.39 -3.59
N CYS A 83 19.21 -12.46 -3.09
CA CYS A 83 20.35 -12.76 -2.22
C CYS A 83 20.43 -11.74 -1.09
N ASP A 84 21.25 -12.01 -0.09
CA ASP A 84 21.48 -11.09 1.02
C ASP A 84 22.28 -9.85 0.58
N PHE A 85 21.96 -8.71 1.19
CA PHE A 85 22.65 -7.43 0.95
C PHE A 85 23.95 -7.35 1.76
N THR A 86 24.91 -8.24 1.48
CA THR A 86 26.23 -8.26 2.13
C THR A 86 27.25 -7.37 1.46
N GLY A 87 26.85 -6.59 0.47
CA GLY A 87 27.68 -5.68 -0.31
C GLY A 87 27.16 -5.54 -1.73
N LEU A 88 27.86 -4.73 -2.54
CA LEU A 88 27.52 -4.54 -3.95
C LEU A 88 28.16 -5.64 -4.81
N ASN A 89 27.30 -6.48 -5.37
CA ASN A 89 27.65 -7.51 -6.35
C ASN A 89 26.75 -7.41 -7.58
N ILE A 90 26.87 -8.32 -8.54
CA ILE A 90 26.09 -8.29 -9.78
C ILE A 90 24.58 -8.39 -9.53
N VAL A 91 24.15 -9.15 -8.51
CA VAL A 91 22.72 -9.35 -8.18
C VAL A 91 22.18 -8.15 -7.41
N THR A 92 22.86 -7.73 -6.33
CA THR A 92 22.39 -6.61 -5.50
C THR A 92 22.34 -5.29 -6.29
N ARG A 93 23.30 -5.05 -7.18
CA ARG A 93 23.26 -3.89 -8.09
C ARG A 93 22.02 -3.92 -8.97
N GLN A 94 21.69 -5.07 -9.57
CA GLN A 94 20.54 -5.19 -10.44
C GLN A 94 19.22 -4.99 -9.66
N VAL A 95 19.09 -5.61 -8.49
CA VAL A 95 17.91 -5.48 -7.63
C VAL A 95 17.70 -4.02 -7.20
N ILE A 96 18.76 -3.36 -6.72
CA ILE A 96 18.71 -1.94 -6.32
C ILE A 96 18.33 -1.06 -7.52
N SER A 97 18.95 -1.27 -8.68
CA SER A 97 18.62 -0.51 -9.90
C SER A 97 17.16 -0.68 -10.31
N ASN A 98 16.65 -1.92 -10.26
CA ASN A 98 15.25 -2.19 -10.58
C ASN A 98 14.30 -1.52 -9.58
N ALA A 99 14.61 -1.58 -8.28
CA ALA A 99 13.81 -0.93 -7.25
C ALA A 99 13.80 0.61 -7.39
N CYS A 100 14.95 1.19 -7.70
CA CYS A 100 15.04 2.63 -8.00
C CYS A 100 14.24 3.01 -9.25
N ALA A 101 14.37 2.25 -10.34
CA ALA A 101 13.63 2.49 -11.57
C ALA A 101 12.11 2.36 -11.35
N CYS A 102 11.68 1.37 -10.56
CA CYS A 102 10.28 1.20 -10.17
C CYS A 102 9.77 2.44 -9.42
N CYS A 103 10.46 2.86 -8.36
CA CYS A 103 10.08 4.03 -7.57
C CYS A 103 10.03 5.31 -8.41
N VAL A 104 11.05 5.57 -9.22
CA VAL A 104 11.09 6.74 -10.12
C VAL A 104 9.95 6.70 -11.15
N GLY A 105 9.66 5.53 -11.71
CA GLY A 105 8.52 5.36 -12.62
C GLY A 105 7.19 5.68 -11.93
N MET A 106 6.98 5.18 -10.73
CA MET A 106 5.79 5.49 -9.93
C MET A 106 5.68 6.98 -9.63
N VAL A 107 6.77 7.64 -9.20
CA VAL A 107 6.80 9.09 -8.92
C VAL A 107 6.40 9.90 -10.14
N LYS A 108 6.86 9.54 -11.34
CA LYS A 108 6.48 10.23 -12.58
C LYS A 108 5.00 10.11 -12.92
N CYS A 109 4.33 9.09 -12.40
CA CYS A 109 2.91 8.82 -12.65
C CYS A 109 2.02 9.17 -11.43
N ALA A 110 2.58 9.47 -10.25
CA ALA A 110 1.86 9.64 -8.99
C ALA A 110 0.77 10.72 -9.04
N GLY A 111 0.99 11.82 -9.76
CA GLY A 111 -0.01 12.89 -9.92
C GLY A 111 -1.24 12.50 -10.74
N GLN A 112 -1.29 11.29 -11.27
CA GLN A 112 -2.38 10.81 -12.14
C GLN A 112 -3.23 9.70 -11.49
N VAL A 113 -2.82 9.16 -10.33
CA VAL A 113 -3.30 7.85 -9.86
C VAL A 113 -4.41 7.91 -8.82
N LEU A 114 -4.54 8.97 -8.05
CA LEU A 114 -5.58 9.08 -7.01
C LEU A 114 -6.19 10.48 -6.89
N THR A 115 -6.38 11.13 -8.01
CA THR A 115 -7.27 12.29 -8.05
C THR A 115 -8.70 11.80 -8.28
N LYS A 116 -9.56 12.05 -7.30
CA LYS A 116 -11.00 11.94 -7.49
C LYS A 116 -11.38 12.71 -8.76
N GLY A 117 -12.05 12.02 -9.69
CA GLY A 117 -12.67 12.66 -10.84
C GLY A 117 -13.91 13.50 -10.45
N ASP A 118 -14.65 13.95 -11.44
CA ASP A 118 -15.88 14.73 -11.22
C ASP A 118 -17.05 13.89 -10.68
N LYS A 119 -16.92 12.57 -10.71
CA LYS A 119 -17.97 11.65 -10.24
C LYS A 119 -17.82 11.36 -8.75
N PRO A 120 -18.93 11.31 -7.99
CA PRO A 120 -18.88 10.80 -6.64
C PRO A 120 -18.47 9.32 -6.63
N VAL A 121 -17.64 8.94 -5.67
CA VAL A 121 -17.06 7.59 -5.53
C VAL A 121 -17.82 6.81 -4.46
N VAL A 122 -18.28 5.60 -4.79
CA VAL A 122 -18.95 4.69 -3.86
C VAL A 122 -18.16 3.40 -3.72
N ALA A 123 -17.82 3.05 -2.49
CA ALA A 123 -17.22 1.76 -2.17
C ALA A 123 -18.30 0.70 -1.95
N VAL A 124 -18.12 -0.49 -2.52
CA VAL A 124 -19.06 -1.62 -2.37
C VAL A 124 -18.29 -2.82 -1.86
N THR A 125 -18.72 -3.41 -0.74
CA THR A 125 -18.17 -4.69 -0.29
C THR A 125 -18.80 -5.86 -1.04
N LEU A 126 -18.00 -6.84 -1.39
CA LEU A 126 -18.44 -8.05 -2.10
C LEU A 126 -17.70 -9.31 -1.61
N MET A 127 -18.39 -10.41 -1.63
CA MET A 127 -17.85 -11.74 -1.39
C MET A 127 -18.61 -12.77 -2.25
N GLY A 128 -18.08 -13.98 -2.44
CA GLY A 128 -18.64 -14.96 -3.33
C GLY A 128 -20.17 -15.16 -3.21
N VAL A 129 -20.70 -15.23 -1.99
CA VAL A 129 -22.14 -15.43 -1.73
C VAL A 129 -23.00 -14.22 -2.05
N THR A 130 -22.46 -13.01 -1.96
CA THR A 130 -23.17 -11.75 -2.24
C THR A 130 -22.87 -11.21 -3.64
N ASN A 131 -22.01 -11.87 -4.40
CA ASN A 131 -21.46 -11.34 -5.66
C ASN A 131 -22.55 -10.98 -6.68
N THR A 132 -23.61 -11.80 -6.82
CA THR A 132 -24.70 -11.53 -7.76
C THR A 132 -25.43 -10.21 -7.41
N GLY A 133 -25.74 -10.01 -6.13
CA GLY A 133 -26.38 -8.78 -5.66
C GLY A 133 -25.42 -7.57 -5.76
N ALA A 134 -24.14 -7.76 -5.46
CA ALA A 134 -23.14 -6.73 -5.55
C ALA A 134 -22.93 -6.24 -6.99
N VAL A 135 -22.85 -7.16 -7.96
CA VAL A 135 -22.75 -6.82 -9.39
C VAL A 135 -23.96 -6.00 -9.85
N ALA A 136 -25.18 -6.44 -9.50
CA ALA A 136 -26.39 -5.69 -9.84
C ALA A 136 -26.40 -4.28 -9.21
N ALA A 137 -25.95 -4.16 -7.96
CA ALA A 137 -25.84 -2.87 -7.29
C ALA A 137 -24.80 -1.96 -7.97
N VAL A 138 -23.64 -2.50 -8.36
CA VAL A 138 -22.61 -1.77 -9.11
C VAL A 138 -23.17 -1.23 -10.41
N GLU A 139 -23.86 -2.06 -11.21
CA GLU A 139 -24.45 -1.64 -12.48
C GLU A 139 -25.48 -0.50 -12.30
N GLU A 140 -26.30 -0.53 -11.25
CA GLU A 140 -27.24 0.55 -10.97
C GLU A 140 -26.56 1.83 -10.51
N LEU A 141 -25.55 1.74 -9.64
CA LEU A 141 -24.78 2.90 -9.19
C LEU A 141 -24.03 3.56 -10.36
N GLU A 142 -23.45 2.78 -11.26
CA GLU A 142 -22.78 3.29 -12.47
C GLU A 142 -23.76 3.99 -13.42
N LYS A 143 -24.99 3.42 -13.60
CA LYS A 143 -26.05 4.09 -14.38
C LYS A 143 -26.50 5.42 -13.77
N MET A 144 -26.38 5.57 -12.45
CA MET A 144 -26.64 6.83 -11.75
C MET A 144 -25.50 7.84 -11.91
N GLY A 145 -24.40 7.47 -12.61
CA GLY A 145 -23.25 8.34 -12.86
C GLY A 145 -22.20 8.33 -11.77
N LEU A 146 -22.24 7.36 -10.85
CA LEU A 146 -21.27 7.20 -9.78
C LEU A 146 -20.07 6.39 -10.26
N GLU A 147 -18.89 6.62 -9.67
CA GLU A 147 -17.73 5.73 -9.77
C GLU A 147 -17.78 4.69 -8.65
N VAL A 148 -17.62 3.43 -8.98
CA VAL A 148 -17.77 2.34 -7.99
C VAL A 148 -16.47 1.61 -7.79
N ILE A 149 -16.05 1.44 -6.53
CA ILE A 149 -14.88 0.68 -6.14
C ILE A 149 -15.34 -0.56 -5.35
N GLY A 150 -15.05 -1.75 -5.90
CA GLY A 150 -15.36 -3.02 -5.24
C GLY A 150 -14.26 -3.46 -4.28
N PHE A 151 -14.61 -3.78 -3.04
CA PHE A 151 -13.70 -4.31 -2.02
C PHE A 151 -14.10 -5.73 -1.64
N HIS A 152 -13.15 -6.65 -1.72
CA HIS A 152 -13.40 -8.02 -1.29
C HIS A 152 -13.44 -8.10 0.24
N ALA A 153 -14.56 -8.58 0.79
CA ALA A 153 -14.82 -8.62 2.25
C ALA A 153 -14.00 -9.74 2.94
N THR A 154 -12.69 -9.63 2.94
CA THR A 154 -11.75 -10.58 3.56
C THR A 154 -10.82 -9.91 4.58
N GLY A 155 -11.33 -8.96 5.34
CA GLY A 155 -10.57 -8.22 6.36
C GLY A 155 -9.71 -7.10 5.77
N VAL A 156 -8.72 -7.42 4.94
CA VAL A 156 -7.85 -6.40 4.31
C VAL A 156 -8.65 -5.45 3.40
N GLY A 157 -9.58 -5.97 2.59
CA GLY A 157 -10.42 -5.14 1.72
C GLY A 157 -11.30 -4.16 2.50
N GLY A 158 -11.89 -4.62 3.62
CA GLY A 158 -12.68 -3.75 4.52
C GLY A 158 -11.81 -2.65 5.12
N ALA A 159 -10.65 -3.00 5.69
CA ALA A 159 -9.73 -2.03 6.28
C ALA A 159 -9.24 -0.99 5.25
N THR A 160 -8.94 -1.41 4.02
CA THR A 160 -8.58 -0.49 2.93
C THR A 160 -9.72 0.46 2.58
N MET A 161 -10.96 -0.04 2.51
CA MET A 161 -12.16 0.76 2.26
C MET A 161 -12.35 1.82 3.34
N GLU A 162 -12.21 1.44 4.62
CA GLU A 162 -12.32 2.34 5.77
C GLU A 162 -11.23 3.42 5.73
N ASP A 163 -9.99 3.06 5.43
CA ASP A 163 -8.87 4.00 5.29
C ASP A 163 -9.13 5.00 4.15
N MET A 164 -9.61 4.54 3.00
CA MET A 164 -9.95 5.40 1.87
C MET A 164 -11.11 6.35 2.20
N ALA A 165 -12.12 5.88 2.93
CA ALA A 165 -13.22 6.71 3.38
C ALA A 165 -12.76 7.77 4.39
N ALA A 166 -11.93 7.40 5.36
CA ALA A 166 -11.36 8.32 6.33
C ALA A 166 -10.50 9.41 5.68
N ASN A 167 -9.86 9.10 4.56
CA ASN A 167 -9.06 10.05 3.78
C ASN A 167 -9.86 10.82 2.71
N GLY A 168 -11.20 10.69 2.68
CA GLY A 168 -12.07 11.42 1.76
C GLY A 168 -11.99 10.99 0.30
N LEU A 169 -11.43 9.80 0.03
CA LEU A 169 -11.36 9.22 -1.32
C LEU A 169 -12.66 8.53 -1.75
N VAL A 170 -13.58 8.32 -0.80
CA VAL A 170 -14.90 7.69 -1.02
C VAL A 170 -15.98 8.60 -0.46
N ASP A 171 -17.06 8.81 -1.22
CA ASP A 171 -18.20 9.65 -0.83
C ASP A 171 -19.33 8.86 -0.19
N GLY A 172 -19.39 7.56 -0.46
CA GLY A 172 -20.40 6.68 0.10
C GLY A 172 -19.92 5.23 0.19
N ILE A 173 -20.51 4.47 1.10
CA ILE A 173 -20.22 3.05 1.29
C ILE A 173 -21.52 2.27 1.19
N LEU A 174 -21.51 1.22 0.37
CA LEU A 174 -22.55 0.20 0.32
C LEU A 174 -21.96 -1.13 0.82
N ASP A 175 -22.11 -1.38 2.11
CA ASP A 175 -21.61 -2.60 2.74
C ASP A 175 -22.65 -3.72 2.64
N LEU A 176 -22.51 -4.57 1.63
CA LEU A 176 -23.39 -5.73 1.37
C LEU A 176 -22.92 -7.00 2.06
N THR A 177 -21.71 -6.99 2.57
CA THR A 177 -21.10 -8.19 3.18
C THR A 177 -20.39 -7.79 4.45
N LEU A 178 -21.11 -7.81 5.55
CA LEU A 178 -20.56 -7.60 6.90
C LEU A 178 -19.60 -8.74 7.25
N HIS A 179 -18.47 -8.40 7.88
CA HIS A 179 -17.42 -9.35 8.30
C HIS A 179 -17.00 -9.09 9.75
#